data_8ffeefc7d6c641a2483334b60bbd7679
#
_entry.id   8ffeefc7d6c641a2483334b60bbd7679
#
_cell.length_a   1.000
_cell.length_b   1.000
_cell.length_c   1.000
_cell.angle_alpha   90.00
_cell.angle_beta   90.00
_cell.angle_gamma   90.00
#
_symmetry.space_group_name_H-M   'P 1'
#
loop_
_entity.id
_entity.type
_entity.pdbx_description
1 polymer ?
#
loop_
_entity_poly.entity_id
_entity_poly.type
_entity_poly.pdbx_seq_one_letter_code
_entity_poly.pdbx_strand_id
1 'polypeptide(L)'
;VDGVELTFGVNVVAPFLLVRELTDRLAPDASVVLVGSGTHFTDRSTRLVAHPRWEDPADLAQAGLGADASSKVAGQRAYATSKLAVNHLCHELDRRSGGRWRCNVHDPGLMPGTGLARDMNGLRRFAWHHVLAHLPIPGTSTPQRSGAVLAEMALGLRFAELRAARLWEVLEALTRAVRST
;
A
#
# COMPACT_ATOMS: atom_id res chain seq x y z
N VAL A 1 -15.12 14.37 -1.62
CA VAL A 1 -14.88 15.71 -1.10
C VAL A 1 -14.24 16.51 -2.23
N ASP A 2 -14.70 17.72 -2.49
CA ASP A 2 -14.15 18.64 -3.53
C ASP A 2 -14.09 18.05 -4.95
N GLY A 3 -15.03 17.15 -5.30
CA GLY A 3 -15.08 16.52 -6.61
C GLY A 3 -14.08 15.39 -6.84
N VAL A 4 -13.29 15.03 -5.82
CA VAL A 4 -12.31 13.94 -5.89
C VAL A 4 -12.88 12.69 -5.22
N GLU A 5 -12.71 11.51 -5.84
CA GLU A 5 -13.04 10.23 -5.20
C GLU A 5 -12.21 10.07 -3.92
N LEU A 6 -12.90 9.77 -2.81
CA LEU A 6 -12.29 9.85 -1.48
C LEU A 6 -11.07 8.96 -1.31
N THR A 7 -11.15 7.71 -1.76
CA THR A 7 -10.06 6.75 -1.60
C THR A 7 -8.84 7.14 -2.42
N PHE A 8 -9.07 7.59 -3.66
CA PHE A 8 -8.00 8.06 -4.54
C PHE A 8 -7.40 9.37 -4.01
N GLY A 9 -8.25 10.29 -3.56
CA GLY A 9 -7.82 11.55 -2.95
C GLY A 9 -6.88 11.33 -1.76
N VAL A 10 -7.28 10.46 -0.82
CA VAL A 10 -6.51 10.19 0.40
C VAL A 10 -5.26 9.36 0.13
N ASN A 11 -5.36 8.32 -0.72
CA ASN A 11 -4.25 7.38 -0.90
C ASN A 11 -3.22 7.84 -1.95
N VAL A 12 -3.61 8.67 -2.91
CA VAL A 12 -2.76 9.04 -4.06
C VAL A 12 -2.51 10.55 -4.13
N VAL A 13 -3.59 11.34 -4.22
CA VAL A 13 -3.47 12.79 -4.44
C VAL A 13 -2.82 13.49 -3.25
N ALA A 14 -3.26 13.19 -2.03
CA ALA A 14 -2.70 13.83 -0.83
C ALA A 14 -1.22 13.48 -0.60
N PRO A 15 -0.76 12.21 -0.67
CA PRO A 15 0.66 11.89 -0.62
C PRO A 15 1.48 12.53 -1.74
N PHE A 16 0.95 12.57 -2.97
CA PHE A 16 1.61 13.24 -4.08
C PHE A 16 1.83 14.72 -3.80
N LEU A 17 0.78 15.43 -3.37
CA LEU A 17 0.87 16.86 -3.02
C LEU A 17 1.86 17.09 -1.88
N LEU A 18 1.80 16.27 -0.83
CA LEU A 18 2.72 16.38 0.30
C LEU A 18 4.17 16.23 -0.14
N VAL A 19 4.49 15.21 -0.93
CA VAL A 19 5.86 15.00 -1.43
C VAL A 19 6.28 16.16 -2.34
N ARG A 20 5.39 16.62 -3.22
CA ARG A 20 5.65 17.76 -4.11
C ARG A 20 6.00 19.02 -3.34
N GLU A 21 5.22 19.38 -2.33
CA GLU A 21 5.44 20.57 -1.50
C GLU A 21 6.72 20.47 -0.63
N LEU A 22 7.14 19.25 -0.30
CA LEU A 22 8.35 19.00 0.49
C LEU A 22 9.60 18.76 -0.35
N THR A 23 9.49 18.60 -1.67
CA THR A 23 10.59 18.15 -2.54
C THR A 23 11.87 18.98 -2.39
N ASP A 24 11.74 20.31 -2.29
CA ASP A 24 12.91 21.21 -2.16
C ASP A 24 13.50 21.22 -0.74
N ARG A 25 12.81 20.63 0.23
CA ARG A 25 13.21 20.54 1.63
C ARG A 25 13.74 19.15 2.00
N LEU A 26 13.59 18.19 1.11
CA LEU A 26 14.14 16.84 1.33
C LEU A 26 15.67 16.91 1.30
N ALA A 27 16.29 16.38 2.34
CA ALA A 27 17.74 16.25 2.40
C ALA A 27 18.24 15.34 1.25
N PRO A 28 19.49 15.49 0.82
CA PRO A 28 20.14 14.48 -0.01
C PRO A 28 20.03 13.09 0.67
N ASP A 29 19.77 12.07 -0.14
CA ASP A 29 19.57 10.68 0.29
C ASP A 29 18.36 10.44 1.22
N ALA A 30 17.46 11.40 1.33
CA ALA A 30 16.21 11.19 2.07
C ALA A 30 15.42 9.99 1.54
N SER A 31 14.69 9.34 2.43
CA SER A 31 13.81 8.22 2.10
C SER A 31 12.35 8.66 2.19
N VAL A 32 11.65 8.62 1.08
CA VAL A 32 10.20 8.76 1.00
C VAL A 32 9.60 7.35 0.97
N VAL A 33 8.70 7.04 1.88
CA VAL A 33 8.07 5.73 1.94
C VAL A 33 6.56 5.89 1.81
N LEU A 34 6.00 5.36 0.73
CA LEU A 34 4.56 5.30 0.50
C LEU A 34 4.00 3.99 1.04
N VAL A 35 2.78 4.02 1.58
CA VAL A 35 2.13 2.82 2.10
C VAL A 35 1.28 2.18 1.02
N GLY A 36 1.73 1.04 0.53
CA GLY A 36 1.06 0.20 -0.46
C GLY A 36 0.05 -0.77 0.15
N SER A 37 -0.27 -1.80 -0.61
CA SER A 37 -1.06 -2.98 -0.19
C SER A 37 -0.99 -4.05 -1.29
N GLY A 38 -0.98 -5.33 -0.94
CA GLY A 38 -1.07 -6.45 -1.87
C GLY A 38 -2.40 -6.55 -2.64
N THR A 39 -3.40 -5.75 -2.28
CA THR A 39 -4.73 -5.78 -2.94
C THR A 39 -4.73 -5.36 -4.41
N HIS A 40 -3.65 -4.75 -4.89
CA HIS A 40 -3.51 -4.38 -6.32
C HIS A 40 -3.10 -5.55 -7.21
N PHE A 41 -2.72 -6.70 -6.64
CA PHE A 41 -2.46 -7.91 -7.43
C PHE A 41 -3.73 -8.51 -8.02
N THR A 42 -3.60 -9.08 -9.21
CA THR A 42 -4.71 -9.73 -9.93
C THR A 42 -4.64 -11.24 -9.87
N ASP A 43 -3.71 -11.80 -9.11
CA ASP A 43 -3.55 -13.24 -8.97
C ASP A 43 -4.64 -13.88 -8.07
N ARG A 44 -4.63 -15.21 -8.02
CA ARG A 44 -5.63 -15.98 -7.25
C ARG A 44 -5.55 -15.77 -5.75
N SER A 45 -4.42 -15.29 -5.22
CA SER A 45 -4.21 -15.09 -3.77
C SER A 45 -4.99 -13.88 -3.25
N THR A 46 -5.35 -12.94 -4.12
CA THR A 46 -6.03 -11.68 -3.79
C THR A 46 -7.53 -11.66 -4.11
N ARG A 47 -8.15 -12.82 -4.38
CA ARG A 47 -9.59 -12.94 -4.69
C ARG A 47 -10.54 -12.42 -3.61
N LEU A 48 -10.02 -12.05 -2.45
CA LEU A 48 -10.83 -11.45 -1.36
C LEU A 48 -11.27 -10.01 -1.64
N VAL A 49 -10.68 -9.36 -2.64
CA VAL A 49 -10.93 -7.97 -2.99
C VAL A 49 -11.17 -7.85 -4.49
N ALA A 50 -12.02 -6.92 -4.92
CA ALA A 50 -12.25 -6.66 -6.33
C ALA A 50 -10.95 -6.20 -7.02
N HIS A 51 -10.68 -6.72 -8.23
CA HIS A 51 -9.50 -6.36 -9.00
C HIS A 51 -9.43 -4.86 -9.29
N PRO A 52 -8.21 -4.27 -9.29
CA PRO A 52 -8.02 -2.89 -9.69
C PRO A 52 -8.45 -2.69 -11.15
N ARG A 53 -8.86 -1.48 -11.46
CA ARG A 53 -9.12 -1.02 -12.82
C ARG A 53 -8.24 0.18 -13.08
N TRP A 54 -7.34 0.07 -14.05
CA TRP A 54 -6.46 1.17 -14.42
C TRP A 54 -7.09 1.96 -15.58
N GLU A 55 -7.21 3.26 -15.37
CA GLU A 55 -7.71 4.24 -16.33
C GLU A 55 -6.85 5.51 -16.21
N ASP A 56 -7.19 6.55 -16.96
CA ASP A 56 -6.54 7.85 -16.79
C ASP A 56 -6.63 8.31 -15.33
N PRO A 57 -5.53 8.73 -14.69
CA PRO A 57 -5.56 9.19 -13.31
C PRO A 57 -6.54 10.35 -13.04
N ALA A 58 -6.82 11.19 -14.03
CA ALA A 58 -7.79 12.27 -13.91
C ALA A 58 -9.23 11.71 -13.79
N ASP A 59 -9.53 10.64 -14.54
CA ASP A 59 -10.82 9.95 -14.45
C ASP A 59 -10.95 9.19 -13.13
N LEU A 60 -9.87 8.53 -12.68
CA LEU A 60 -9.83 7.83 -11.40
C LEU A 60 -10.01 8.77 -10.19
N ALA A 61 -9.58 10.02 -10.34
CA ALA A 61 -9.73 11.05 -9.32
C ALA A 61 -11.15 11.62 -9.23
N GLN A 62 -12.02 11.38 -10.23
CA GLN A 62 -13.38 11.93 -10.21
C GLN A 62 -14.29 11.16 -9.25
N ALA A 63 -15.08 11.89 -8.49
CA ALA A 63 -16.08 11.29 -7.60
C ALA A 63 -17.23 10.69 -8.40
N GLY A 64 -17.69 9.51 -8.00
CA GLY A 64 -18.92 8.90 -8.55
C GLY A 64 -18.73 8.14 -9.87
N LEU A 65 -17.54 7.62 -10.11
CA LEU A 65 -17.27 6.78 -11.28
C LEU A 65 -18.12 5.50 -11.28
N GLY A 66 -19.19 5.51 -12.06
CA GLY A 66 -20.04 4.37 -12.39
C GLY A 66 -21.35 4.28 -11.59
N ALA A 67 -22.32 3.56 -12.18
CA ALA A 67 -23.66 3.35 -11.61
C ALA A 67 -23.66 2.65 -10.24
N ASP A 68 -22.58 1.92 -9.91
CA ASP A 68 -22.43 1.14 -8.67
C ASP A 68 -21.46 1.77 -7.67
N ALA A 69 -21.19 3.08 -7.75
CA ALA A 69 -20.18 3.76 -6.93
C ALA A 69 -20.38 3.57 -5.40
N SER A 70 -21.61 3.31 -4.95
CA SER A 70 -21.95 3.04 -3.55
C SER A 70 -21.84 1.57 -3.14
N SER A 71 -21.58 0.65 -4.08
CA SER A 71 -21.50 -0.77 -3.78
C SER A 71 -20.19 -1.12 -3.05
N LYS A 72 -20.24 -2.17 -2.22
CA LYS A 72 -19.05 -2.70 -1.55
C LYS A 72 -17.94 -3.10 -2.55
N VAL A 73 -18.33 -3.64 -3.69
CA VAL A 73 -17.41 -4.06 -4.77
C VAL A 73 -16.74 -2.84 -5.39
N ALA A 74 -17.47 -1.75 -5.61
CA ALA A 74 -16.91 -0.50 -6.10
C ALA A 74 -15.88 0.08 -5.12
N GLY A 75 -16.20 0.12 -3.83
CA GLY A 75 -15.26 0.56 -2.79
C GLY A 75 -13.99 -0.30 -2.73
N GLN A 76 -14.12 -1.62 -2.81
CA GLN A 76 -12.96 -2.53 -2.88
C GLN A 76 -12.10 -2.27 -4.12
N ARG A 77 -12.74 -2.05 -5.28
CA ARG A 77 -12.05 -1.74 -6.53
C ARG A 77 -11.35 -0.38 -6.47
N ALA A 78 -12.01 0.65 -5.96
CA ALA A 78 -11.41 1.97 -5.75
C ALA A 78 -10.17 1.87 -4.86
N TYR A 79 -10.25 1.11 -3.76
CA TYR A 79 -9.11 0.86 -2.89
C TYR A 79 -7.97 0.13 -3.61
N ALA A 80 -8.24 -1.00 -4.28
CA ALA A 80 -7.24 -1.76 -5.02
C ALA A 80 -6.58 -0.92 -6.12
N THR A 81 -7.38 -0.12 -6.84
CA THR A 81 -6.90 0.81 -7.88
C THR A 81 -6.02 1.91 -7.29
N SER A 82 -6.42 2.49 -6.16
CA SER A 82 -5.59 3.50 -5.49
C SER A 82 -4.24 2.93 -5.05
N LYS A 83 -4.21 1.67 -4.58
CA LYS A 83 -2.96 1.02 -4.19
C LYS A 83 -2.08 0.62 -5.38
N LEU A 84 -2.66 0.34 -6.54
CA LEU A 84 -1.92 0.24 -7.80
C LEU A 84 -1.32 1.60 -8.19
N ALA A 85 -2.12 2.67 -8.11
CA ALA A 85 -1.66 4.03 -8.40
C ALA A 85 -0.50 4.48 -7.49
N VAL A 86 -0.49 4.07 -6.20
CA VAL A 86 0.63 4.34 -5.28
C VAL A 86 1.94 3.73 -5.78
N ASN A 87 1.92 2.53 -6.38
CA ASN A 87 3.14 1.94 -6.95
C ASN A 87 3.63 2.76 -8.16
N HIS A 88 2.74 3.15 -9.07
CA HIS A 88 3.11 4.01 -10.21
C HIS A 88 3.62 5.37 -9.74
N LEU A 89 2.97 5.96 -8.74
CA LEU A 89 3.42 7.21 -8.12
C LEU A 89 4.83 7.09 -7.53
N CYS A 90 5.11 6.00 -6.83
CA CYS A 90 6.44 5.75 -6.28
C CYS A 90 7.52 5.72 -7.37
N HIS A 91 7.29 4.97 -8.45
CA HIS A 91 8.23 4.90 -9.58
C HIS A 91 8.46 6.27 -10.22
N GLU A 92 7.41 7.05 -10.42
CA GLU A 92 7.51 8.38 -11.02
C GLU A 92 8.20 9.37 -10.09
N LEU A 93 7.92 9.32 -8.80
CA LEU A 93 8.59 10.18 -7.80
C LEU A 93 10.08 9.85 -7.71
N ASP A 94 10.46 8.57 -7.67
CA ASP A 94 11.86 8.17 -7.65
C ASP A 94 12.59 8.61 -8.92
N ARG A 95 11.98 8.40 -10.09
CA ARG A 95 12.50 8.86 -11.38
C ARG A 95 12.72 10.39 -11.41
N ARG A 96 11.75 11.17 -10.91
CA ARG A 96 11.83 12.65 -10.87
C ARG A 96 12.83 13.16 -9.83
N SER A 97 13.14 12.35 -8.81
CA SER A 97 14.15 12.74 -7.82
C SER A 97 15.54 12.96 -8.42
N GLY A 98 15.79 12.38 -9.61
CA GLY A 98 17.11 12.43 -10.27
C GLY A 98 18.23 11.82 -9.42
N GLY A 99 17.90 10.91 -8.52
CA GLY A 99 18.83 10.29 -7.58
C GLY A 99 19.08 11.07 -6.29
N ARG A 100 18.49 12.27 -6.15
CA ARG A 100 18.71 13.13 -4.98
C ARG A 100 18.11 12.57 -3.68
N TRP A 101 16.98 11.90 -3.79
CA TRP A 101 16.31 11.15 -2.74
C TRP A 101 15.66 9.90 -3.34
N ARG A 102 15.20 8.99 -2.55
CA ARG A 102 14.60 7.73 -3.02
C ARG A 102 13.15 7.62 -2.58
N CYS A 103 12.34 6.95 -3.40
CA CYS A 103 10.97 6.60 -3.07
C CYS A 103 10.80 5.08 -3.10
N ASN A 104 10.16 4.53 -2.08
CA ASN A 104 9.85 3.12 -1.99
C ASN A 104 8.41 2.91 -1.49
N VAL A 105 7.86 1.72 -1.72
CA VAL A 105 6.54 1.34 -1.22
C VAL A 105 6.69 0.31 -0.12
N HIS A 106 6.11 0.60 1.05
CA HIS A 106 5.93 -0.38 2.12
C HIS A 106 4.57 -1.06 1.99
N ASP A 107 4.56 -2.36 1.77
CA ASP A 107 3.35 -3.17 1.88
C ASP A 107 3.30 -3.79 3.30
N PRO A 108 2.37 -3.36 4.15
CA PRO A 108 2.31 -3.83 5.53
C PRO A 108 1.84 -5.29 5.66
N GLY A 109 1.38 -5.92 4.58
CA GLY A 109 0.75 -7.22 4.61
C GLY A 109 -0.65 -7.19 5.24
N LEU A 110 -1.29 -8.35 5.31
CA LEU A 110 -2.55 -8.52 6.00
C LEU A 110 -2.30 -8.55 7.52
N MET A 111 -2.91 -7.62 8.25
CA MET A 111 -2.77 -7.51 9.71
C MET A 111 -4.07 -7.87 10.43
N PRO A 112 -4.33 -9.16 10.72
CA PRO A 112 -5.45 -9.56 11.56
C PRO A 112 -5.37 -8.87 12.93
N GLY A 113 -6.52 -8.58 13.54
CA GLY A 113 -6.56 -7.86 14.81
C GLY A 113 -6.62 -6.34 14.68
N THR A 114 -6.45 -5.78 13.47
CA THR A 114 -6.58 -4.34 13.21
C THR A 114 -8.00 -3.94 12.79
N GLY A 115 -8.23 -2.63 12.63
CA GLY A 115 -9.52 -2.08 12.23
C GLY A 115 -10.01 -2.43 10.81
N LEU A 116 -9.29 -3.27 10.06
CA LEU A 116 -9.72 -3.76 8.74
C LEU A 116 -11.05 -4.52 8.80
N ALA A 117 -11.40 -5.10 9.93
CA ALA A 117 -12.62 -5.88 10.13
C ALA A 117 -13.79 -5.07 10.69
N ARG A 118 -13.69 -3.72 10.74
CA ARG A 118 -14.75 -2.89 11.36
C ARG A 118 -16.13 -3.08 10.73
N ASP A 119 -16.15 -3.36 9.41
CA ASP A 119 -17.39 -3.53 8.63
C ASP A 119 -17.82 -5.02 8.52
N MET A 120 -17.14 -5.93 9.21
CA MET A 120 -17.52 -7.34 9.26
C MET A 120 -18.59 -7.60 10.31
N ASN A 121 -19.46 -8.60 10.07
CA ASN A 121 -20.42 -9.05 11.07
C ASN A 121 -19.70 -9.61 12.32
N GLY A 122 -20.44 -9.72 13.46
CA GLY A 122 -19.86 -10.04 14.76
C GLY A 122 -19.00 -11.31 14.76
N LEU A 123 -19.47 -12.41 14.12
CA LEU A 123 -18.75 -13.70 14.08
C LEU A 123 -17.46 -13.60 13.25
N ARG A 124 -17.52 -12.96 12.07
CA ARG A 124 -16.33 -12.76 11.22
C ARG A 124 -15.32 -11.83 11.89
N ARG A 125 -15.79 -10.80 12.58
CA ARG A 125 -14.94 -9.88 13.34
C ARG A 125 -14.28 -10.59 14.52
N PHE A 126 -15.02 -11.46 15.24
CA PHE A 126 -14.43 -12.29 16.29
C PHE A 126 -13.35 -13.22 15.75
N ALA A 127 -13.63 -13.96 14.66
CA ALA A 127 -12.64 -14.81 14.02
C ALA A 127 -11.41 -14.03 13.55
N TRP A 128 -11.59 -12.84 13.00
CA TRP A 128 -10.51 -11.95 12.57
C TRP A 128 -9.58 -11.56 13.73
N HIS A 129 -10.15 -11.20 14.87
CA HIS A 129 -9.37 -10.71 16.01
C HIS A 129 -8.75 -11.83 16.85
N HIS A 130 -9.43 -12.98 16.96
CA HIS A 130 -9.05 -14.00 17.94
C HIS A 130 -8.56 -15.31 17.32
N VAL A 131 -8.89 -15.59 16.07
CA VAL A 131 -8.48 -16.82 15.39
C VAL A 131 -7.38 -16.52 14.37
N LEU A 132 -7.65 -15.65 13.39
CA LEU A 132 -6.69 -15.36 12.32
C LEU A 132 -5.44 -14.63 12.82
N ALA A 133 -5.56 -13.86 13.90
CA ALA A 133 -4.41 -13.15 14.49
C ALA A 133 -3.33 -14.09 15.04
N HIS A 134 -3.68 -15.35 15.34
CA HIS A 134 -2.78 -16.36 15.93
C HIS A 134 -2.38 -17.46 14.96
N LEU A 135 -2.95 -17.49 13.75
CA LEU A 135 -2.61 -18.48 12.74
C LEU A 135 -1.42 -18.01 11.87
N PRO A 136 -0.44 -18.88 11.59
CA PRO A 136 0.67 -18.58 10.70
C PRO A 136 0.22 -18.61 9.23
N ILE A 137 -0.58 -17.62 8.82
CA ILE A 137 -1.08 -17.52 7.45
C ILE A 137 -0.03 -16.78 6.61
N PRO A 138 0.43 -17.33 5.46
CA PRO A 138 1.32 -16.62 4.55
C PRO A 138 0.72 -15.26 4.15
N GLY A 139 1.58 -14.23 4.10
CA GLY A 139 1.13 -12.87 3.77
C GLY A 139 0.54 -12.09 4.95
N THR A 140 0.51 -12.65 6.17
CA THR A 140 0.12 -11.91 7.37
C THR A 140 1.31 -11.28 8.07
N SER A 141 1.05 -10.15 8.73
CA SER A 141 2.04 -9.44 9.54
C SER A 141 1.39 -8.97 10.84
N THR A 142 2.18 -8.39 11.73
CA THR A 142 1.70 -7.70 12.93
C THR A 142 2.03 -6.21 12.84
N PRO A 143 1.30 -5.34 13.54
CA PRO A 143 1.62 -3.91 13.58
C PRO A 143 3.07 -3.63 14.02
N GLN A 144 3.57 -4.39 14.98
CA GLN A 144 4.94 -4.25 15.48
C GLN A 144 5.99 -4.59 14.41
N ARG A 145 5.80 -5.71 13.72
CA ARG A 145 6.72 -6.16 12.66
C ARG A 145 6.66 -5.21 11.45
N SER A 146 5.48 -4.84 11.02
CA SER A 146 5.29 -3.91 9.90
C SER A 146 5.87 -2.53 10.23
N GLY A 147 5.62 -2.03 11.46
CA GLY A 147 6.17 -0.77 11.92
C GLY A 147 7.70 -0.76 12.02
N ALA A 148 8.31 -1.87 12.46
CA ALA A 148 9.77 -1.99 12.50
C ALA A 148 10.38 -1.91 11.08
N VAL A 149 9.80 -2.63 10.11
CA VAL A 149 10.24 -2.55 8.71
C VAL A 149 10.07 -1.15 8.13
N LEU A 150 8.94 -0.49 8.39
CA LEU A 150 8.71 0.89 7.96
C LEU A 150 9.76 1.84 8.55
N ALA A 151 10.10 1.69 9.83
CA ALA A 151 11.13 2.50 10.48
C ALA A 151 12.52 2.26 9.86
N GLU A 152 12.90 1.00 9.60
CA GLU A 152 14.16 0.66 8.91
C GLU A 152 14.23 1.28 7.51
N MET A 153 13.11 1.28 6.75
CA MET A 153 13.03 1.94 5.45
C MET A 153 13.19 3.45 5.54
N ALA A 154 12.49 4.07 6.47
CA ALA A 154 12.51 5.53 6.65
C ALA A 154 13.88 6.02 7.10
N LEU A 155 14.54 5.29 7.98
CA LEU A 155 15.88 5.62 8.49
C LEU A 155 17.00 5.23 7.51
N GLY A 156 16.72 4.49 6.45
CA GLY A 156 17.71 4.03 5.49
C GLY A 156 18.75 3.05 6.03
N LEU A 157 18.49 2.42 7.17
CA LEU A 157 19.46 1.57 7.85
C LEU A 157 19.72 0.25 7.11
N ARG A 158 18.66 -0.36 6.57
CA ARG A 158 18.75 -1.71 5.98
C ARG A 158 18.43 -1.73 4.48
N PHE A 159 17.70 -0.76 4.00
CA PHE A 159 17.17 -0.72 2.64
C PHE A 159 17.65 0.51 1.86
N ALA A 160 18.83 1.03 2.21
CA ALA A 160 19.40 2.25 1.63
C ALA A 160 19.61 2.15 0.11
N GLU A 161 19.92 0.96 -0.40
CA GLU A 161 20.19 0.73 -1.82
C GLU A 161 18.91 0.54 -2.66
N LEU A 162 17.74 0.40 -2.01
CA LEU A 162 16.51 0.17 -2.74
C LEU A 162 15.92 1.48 -3.27
N ARG A 163 15.55 1.48 -4.56
CA ARG A 163 14.88 2.57 -5.25
C ARG A 163 13.68 2.04 -6.01
N ALA A 164 12.56 2.74 -5.92
CA ALA A 164 11.31 2.36 -6.56
C ALA A 164 10.92 0.88 -6.28
N ALA A 165 11.37 0.34 -5.14
CA ALA A 165 11.16 -1.05 -4.78
C ALA A 165 9.90 -1.21 -3.91
N ARG A 166 9.22 -2.35 -4.06
CA ARG A 166 8.19 -2.80 -3.15
C ARG A 166 8.74 -3.84 -2.20
N LEU A 167 8.78 -3.49 -0.92
CA LEU A 167 9.56 -4.26 0.06
C LEU A 167 8.99 -5.64 0.40
N TRP A 168 7.73 -5.91 0.14
CA TRP A 168 7.16 -7.25 0.36
C TRP A 168 7.87 -8.32 -0.49
N GLU A 169 8.13 -8.05 -1.76
CA GLU A 169 8.82 -8.98 -2.66
C GLU A 169 10.25 -9.28 -2.19
N VAL A 170 10.94 -8.26 -1.69
CA VAL A 170 12.30 -8.40 -1.14
C VAL A 170 12.28 -9.24 0.14
N LEU A 171 11.31 -9.03 1.03
CA LEU A 171 11.17 -9.82 2.26
C LEU A 171 10.82 -11.28 1.98
N GLU A 172 9.96 -11.57 1.01
CA GLU A 172 9.68 -12.94 0.59
C GLU A 172 10.90 -13.63 -0.03
N ALA A 173 11.66 -12.92 -0.87
CA ALA A 173 12.89 -13.44 -1.46
C ALA A 173 13.95 -13.74 -0.39
N LEU A 174 14.14 -12.84 0.58
CA LEU A 174 15.05 -13.04 1.71
C LEU A 174 14.59 -14.17 2.63
N THR A 175 13.29 -14.28 2.89
CA THR A 175 12.74 -15.36 3.72
C THR A 175 12.88 -16.72 3.04
N ARG A 176 12.75 -16.79 1.71
CA ARG A 176 13.01 -18.01 0.92
C ARG A 176 14.48 -18.37 0.94
N ALA A 177 15.38 -17.42 0.76
CA ALA A 177 16.82 -17.64 0.80
C ALA A 177 17.30 -18.17 2.15
N VAL A 178 16.78 -17.65 3.26
CA VAL A 178 17.12 -18.11 4.62
C VAL A 178 16.56 -19.51 4.94
N ARG A 179 15.46 -19.93 4.32
CA ARG A 179 14.89 -21.28 4.50
C ARG A 179 15.56 -22.36 3.64
N SER A 180 16.36 -21.96 2.66
CA SER A 180 17.09 -22.86 1.75
C SER A 180 18.54 -23.09 2.18
N THR A 181 19.00 -22.45 3.22
CA THR A 181 20.27 -22.70 3.94
C THR A 181 20.01 -23.43 5.24
#